data_1c24708d428a864420a4c64f2ce071cd
#
_entry.id   1c24708d428a864420a4c64f2ce071cd
#
_cell.length_a   1.000
_cell.length_b   1.000
_cell.length_c   1.000
_cell.angle_alpha   90.00
_cell.angle_beta   90.00
_cell.angle_gamma   90.00
#
_symmetry.space_group_name_H-M   'P 1'
#
loop_
_entity.id
_entity.type
_entity.pdbx_description
1 polymer ?
#
loop_
_entity_poly.entity_id
_entity_poly.type
_entity_poly.pdbx_seq_one_letter_code
_entity_poly.pdbx_strand_id
1 'polypeptide(L)' 'MNDRDTTILLKITQYIEEINGTVSRFELDLDKLKSDYVVKNAIAMCVLQIGELVGNLTDEFQTTNTDMPWRDIVGMSII' A
#
# COMPACT_ATOMS: atom_id res chain seq x y z
N MET A 1 13.45 15.51 4.76
CA MET A 1 12.07 15.04 4.48
C MET A 1 11.11 15.90 5.28
N ASN A 2 10.03 16.37 4.68
CA ASN A 2 9.09 17.24 5.39
C ASN A 2 8.11 16.41 6.25
N ASP A 3 7.36 17.09 7.13
CA ASP A 3 6.44 16.41 8.04
C ASP A 3 5.31 15.69 7.31
N ARG A 4 4.88 16.22 6.17
CA ARG A 4 3.84 15.60 5.35
C ARG A 4 4.31 14.24 4.83
N ASP A 5 5.50 14.17 4.26
CA ASP A 5 6.04 12.92 3.75
C ASP A 5 6.25 11.90 4.86
N THR A 6 6.75 12.34 6.01
CA THR A 6 6.92 11.47 7.18
C THR A 6 5.58 10.87 7.62
N THR A 7 4.54 11.69 7.72
CA THR A 7 3.20 11.23 8.11
C THR A 7 2.65 10.23 7.11
N ILE A 8 2.82 10.49 5.81
CA ILE A 8 2.37 9.60 4.75
C ILE A 8 3.09 8.25 4.83
N LEU A 9 4.42 8.27 5.01
CA LEU A 9 5.20 7.04 5.11
C LEU A 9 4.80 6.20 6.33
N LEU A 10 4.49 6.84 7.46
CA LEU A 10 4.00 6.12 8.64
C LEU A 10 2.65 5.44 8.35
N LYS A 11 1.74 6.12 7.66
CA LYS A 11 0.46 5.52 7.28
C LYS A 11 0.64 4.35 6.32
N ILE A 12 1.53 4.48 5.33
CA ILE A 12 1.84 3.39 4.41
C ILE A 12 2.36 2.18 5.19
N THR A 13 3.26 2.40 6.15
CA THR A 13 3.79 1.33 7.00
C THR A 13 2.68 0.63 7.77
N GLN A 14 1.72 1.37 8.30
CA GLN A 14 0.57 0.80 9.00
C GLN A 14 -0.24 -0.12 8.10
N TYR A 15 -0.52 0.30 6.86
CA TYR A 15 -1.26 -0.53 5.92
C TYR A 15 -0.48 -1.79 5.51
N ILE A 16 0.83 -1.67 5.35
CA ILE A 16 1.69 -2.84 5.09
C ILE A 16 1.62 -3.83 6.25
N GLU A 17 1.67 -3.34 7.48
CA GLU A 17 1.53 -4.17 8.68
C GLU A 17 0.16 -4.85 8.75
N GLU A 18 -0.90 -4.15 8.34
CA GLU A 18 -2.24 -4.73 8.28
C GLU A 18 -2.32 -5.86 7.24
N ILE A 19 -1.72 -5.68 6.07
CA ILE A 19 -1.64 -6.73 5.05
C ILE A 19 -0.89 -7.94 5.61
N ASN A 20 0.29 -7.73 6.17
CA ASN A 20 1.12 -8.80 6.72
C ASN A 20 0.41 -9.52 7.87
N GLY A 21 -0.26 -8.77 8.73
CA GLY A 21 -1.04 -9.33 9.83
C GLY A 21 -2.21 -10.19 9.33
N THR A 22 -2.87 -9.75 8.26
CA THR A 22 -3.97 -10.51 7.65
C THR A 22 -3.46 -11.82 7.04
N VAL A 23 -2.36 -11.75 6.30
CA VAL A 23 -1.74 -12.93 5.70
C VAL A 23 -1.35 -13.94 6.77
N SER A 24 -0.68 -13.47 7.83
CA SER A 24 -0.23 -14.33 8.93
C SER A 24 -1.40 -14.92 9.71
N ARG A 25 -2.40 -14.08 10.05
CA ARG A 25 -3.54 -14.48 10.88
C ARG A 25 -4.41 -15.55 10.22
N PHE A 26 -4.60 -15.47 8.92
CA PHE A 26 -5.47 -16.38 8.17
C PHE A 26 -4.69 -17.45 7.42
N GLU A 27 -3.36 -17.48 7.57
CA GLU A 27 -2.49 -18.43 6.85
C GLU A 27 -2.81 -18.47 5.37
N LEU A 28 -2.89 -17.27 4.76
CA LEU A 28 -3.36 -17.14 3.39
C LEU A 28 -2.38 -17.72 2.38
N ASP A 29 -2.93 -18.53 1.48
CA ASP A 29 -2.27 -18.90 0.24
C ASP A 29 -3.03 -18.28 -0.94
N LEU A 30 -2.57 -18.50 -2.15
CA LEU A 30 -3.16 -17.92 -3.35
C LEU A 30 -4.62 -18.38 -3.53
N ASP A 31 -4.92 -19.64 -3.24
CA ASP A 31 -6.27 -20.19 -3.42
C ASP A 31 -7.25 -19.55 -2.43
N LYS A 32 -6.84 -19.40 -1.18
CA LYS A 32 -7.66 -18.73 -0.16
C LYS A 32 -7.89 -17.26 -0.54
N LEU A 33 -6.86 -16.58 -1.03
CA LEU A 33 -6.99 -15.20 -1.46
C LEU A 33 -8.01 -15.04 -2.58
N LYS A 34 -8.05 -16.00 -3.53
CA LYS A 34 -9.00 -15.97 -4.64
C LYS A 34 -10.41 -16.31 -4.22
N SER A 35 -10.59 -17.21 -3.25
CA SER A 35 -11.89 -17.75 -2.88
C SER A 35 -12.61 -16.99 -1.78
N ASP A 36 -11.87 -16.30 -0.89
CA ASP A 36 -12.45 -15.56 0.23
C ASP A 36 -12.54 -14.08 -0.12
N TYR A 37 -13.74 -13.64 -0.54
CA TYR A 37 -13.94 -12.26 -0.95
C TYR A 37 -13.76 -11.24 0.18
N VAL A 38 -13.98 -11.63 1.43
CA VAL A 38 -13.80 -10.73 2.58
C VAL A 38 -12.33 -10.41 2.76
N VAL A 39 -11.48 -11.41 2.76
CA VAL A 39 -10.02 -11.25 2.88
C VAL A 39 -9.48 -10.51 1.65
N LYS A 40 -9.91 -10.92 0.47
CA LYS A 40 -9.51 -10.27 -0.78
C LYS A 40 -9.82 -8.78 -0.78
N ASN A 41 -11.04 -8.42 -0.37
CA ASN A 41 -11.45 -7.01 -0.32
C ASN A 41 -10.70 -6.22 0.74
N ALA A 42 -10.41 -6.83 1.89
CA ALA A 42 -9.63 -6.18 2.94
C ALA A 42 -8.21 -5.84 2.44
N ILE A 43 -7.56 -6.78 1.78
CA ILE A 43 -6.22 -6.55 1.22
C ILE A 43 -6.27 -5.53 0.09
N ALA A 44 -7.26 -5.63 -0.80
CA ALA A 44 -7.44 -4.68 -1.89
C ALA A 44 -7.63 -3.25 -1.37
N MET A 45 -8.38 -3.06 -0.29
CA MET A 45 -8.55 -1.74 0.32
C MET A 45 -7.21 -1.18 0.80
N CYS A 46 -6.40 -1.99 1.47
CA CYS A 46 -5.06 -1.57 1.91
C CYS A 46 -4.19 -1.15 0.72
N VAL A 47 -4.20 -1.94 -0.36
CA VAL A 47 -3.43 -1.64 -1.57
C VAL A 47 -3.88 -0.32 -2.19
N LEU A 48 -5.19 -0.09 -2.29
CA LEU A 48 -5.73 1.17 -2.80
C LEU A 48 -5.29 2.36 -1.96
N GLN A 49 -5.36 2.24 -0.64
CA GLN A 49 -4.92 3.30 0.27
C GLN A 49 -3.43 3.59 0.14
N ILE A 50 -2.62 2.56 0.01
CA ILE A 50 -1.17 2.74 -0.20
C ILE A 50 -0.93 3.50 -1.51
N GLY A 51 -1.60 3.14 -2.59
CA GLY A 51 -1.49 3.84 -3.87
C GLY A 51 -1.85 5.32 -3.76
N GLU A 52 -2.96 5.65 -3.08
CA GLU A 52 -3.36 7.03 -2.85
C GLU A 52 -2.34 7.80 -2.01
N LEU A 53 -1.84 7.19 -0.94
CA LEU A 53 -0.87 7.83 -0.06
C LEU A 53 0.44 8.12 -0.80
N VAL A 54 0.91 7.19 -1.61
CA VAL A 54 2.11 7.39 -2.44
C VAL A 54 1.92 8.55 -3.40
N GLY A 55 0.73 8.68 -4.00
CA GLY A 55 0.40 9.79 -4.89
C GLY A 55 0.44 11.15 -4.21
N ASN A 56 0.33 11.20 -2.89
CA ASN A 56 0.39 12.44 -2.10
C ASN A 56 1.77 12.76 -1.55
N LEU A 57 2.76 11.89 -1.75
CA LEU A 57 4.15 12.23 -1.43
C LEU A 57 4.60 13.41 -2.30
N THR A 58 5.44 14.27 -1.73
CA THR A 58 5.91 15.45 -2.47
C THR A 58 6.74 15.05 -3.69
N ASP A 59 6.72 15.91 -4.71
CA ASP A 59 7.55 15.70 -5.90
C ASP A 59 9.04 15.65 -5.53
N GLU A 60 9.45 16.47 -4.58
CA GLU A 60 10.81 16.46 -4.06
C GLU A 60 11.20 15.08 -3.53
N PHE A 61 10.34 14.45 -2.72
CA PHE A 61 10.60 13.13 -2.17
C PHE A 61 10.70 12.09 -3.29
N GLN A 62 9.76 12.10 -4.22
CA GLN A 62 9.74 11.13 -5.32
C GLN A 62 10.95 11.31 -6.24
N THR A 63 11.35 12.54 -6.52
CA THR A 63 12.50 12.85 -7.36
C THR A 63 13.81 12.43 -6.70
N THR A 64 13.91 12.58 -5.38
CA THR A 64 15.10 12.18 -4.62
C THR A 64 15.23 10.65 -4.55
N ASN A 65 14.12 9.93 -4.62
CA ASN A 65 14.08 8.46 -4.50
C ASN A 65 13.65 7.82 -5.82
N THR A 66 14.38 8.09 -6.90
CA THR A 66 14.03 7.67 -8.26
C THR A 66 14.16 6.18 -8.52
N ASP A 67 14.73 5.41 -7.60
CA ASP A 67 14.82 3.97 -7.69
C ASP A 67 13.48 3.25 -7.46
N MET A 68 12.47 4.00 -6.98
CA MET A 68 11.12 3.46 -6.74
C MET A 68 10.24 3.65 -7.97
N PRO A 69 9.42 2.64 -8.34
CA PRO A 69 8.48 2.75 -9.46
C PRO A 69 7.21 3.52 -9.06
N TRP A 70 7.34 4.80 -8.77
CA TRP A 70 6.26 5.63 -8.24
C TRP A 70 5.00 5.60 -9.09
N ARG A 71 5.15 5.68 -10.42
CA ARG A 71 4.01 5.68 -11.34
C ARG A 71 3.21 4.39 -11.24
N ASP A 72 3.89 3.25 -11.16
CA ASP A 72 3.25 1.96 -11.06
C ASP A 72 2.52 1.79 -9.73
N ILE A 73 3.12 2.28 -8.64
CA ILE A 73 2.53 2.21 -7.31
C ILE A 73 1.27 3.06 -7.25
N VAL A 74 1.31 4.28 -7.75
CA VAL A 74 0.14 5.16 -7.82
C VAL A 74 -0.95 4.54 -8.67
N GLY A 75 -0.58 3.87 -9.75
CA GLY A 75 -1.52 3.17 -10.63
C GLY A 75 -2.38 2.12 -9.93
N MET A 76 -1.92 1.58 -8.81
CA MET A 76 -2.69 0.60 -8.03
C MET A 76 -3.98 1.19 -7.46
N SER A 77 -4.06 2.50 -7.28
CA SER A 77 -5.25 3.16 -6.74
C SER A 77 -6.35 3.41 -7.77
N ILE A 78 -6.10 3.08 -9.05
CA ILE A 78 -7.01 3.38 -10.17
C ILE A 78 -7.82 2.15 -10.60
N ILE A 79 -7.73 1.07 -9.88
CA ILE A 79 -8.39 -0.20 -10.24
C ILE A 79 -9.90 -0.15 -10.02
#